data_5ed65553b8242f2fd4a3d829cb461856
#
_entry.id   5ed65553b8242f2fd4a3d829cb461856
#
_cell.length_a   1.000
_cell.length_b   1.000
_cell.length_c   1.000
_cell.angle_alpha   90.00
_cell.angle_beta   90.00
_cell.angle_gamma   90.00
#
_symmetry.space_group_name_H-M   'P 1'
#
loop_
_entity.id
_entity.type
_entity.pdbx_description
1 polymer ?
#
loop_
_entity_poly.entity_id
_entity_poly.type
_entity_poly.pdbx_seq_one_letter_code
_entity_poly.pdbx_strand_id
1 'polypeptide(L)'
;MKLSIVFTLLALLGQSPALAAEGWYRGNTHAHTELCGHADSAPEVVARWYLDHGYNFLILSEHNLFIDPAKVSLPTPRRDDFILIPGEEVTGKQHIHLTAMNIHQLVPWDFDDPSKARIIQQHVDHIHAAGGQPVLNHPNWEYTLGAEDIDPIHDLPLFELFNGHPHVHNEGDHEHASTEAIWDTLLSRGKLIYAVSSDDAHSFKAFGAEESNPGRGWVMVHASALTPDAITEAMRLGHFYASNGVFLKNYYASAQAYRVEVDSERTLAELAQPELRGRLVPAGREGVSIDFIGQGGKLLRSVQGLKAEFGLRGLGSRYIRARVTWIRRHPQRGLEAFYAWGQPVFKLK
;
A
#
# COMPACT_ATOMS: atom_id res chain seq x y z
N MET A 1 -44.81 -40.48 49.04
CA MET A 1 -44.46 -40.12 47.66
C MET A 1 -43.62 -38.86 47.71
N LYS A 2 -42.30 -38.95 47.48
CA LYS A 2 -41.40 -37.81 47.39
C LYS A 2 -41.10 -37.56 45.91
N LEU A 3 -41.51 -36.40 45.41
CA LEU A 3 -41.27 -36.00 44.02
C LEU A 3 -39.89 -35.31 43.95
N SER A 4 -38.92 -35.96 43.26
CA SER A 4 -37.60 -35.36 42.99
C SER A 4 -37.69 -34.60 41.68
N ILE A 5 -37.49 -33.31 41.71
CA ILE A 5 -37.37 -32.41 40.55
C ILE A 5 -35.91 -32.40 40.17
N VAL A 6 -35.61 -32.96 38.99
CA VAL A 6 -34.25 -32.89 38.36
C VAL A 6 -34.19 -31.60 37.54
N PHE A 7 -33.35 -30.65 37.97
CA PHE A 7 -33.00 -29.49 37.15
C PHE A 7 -31.89 -29.85 36.18
N THR A 8 -32.22 -29.90 34.89
CA THR A 8 -31.24 -30.04 33.82
C THR A 8 -30.68 -28.67 33.51
N LEU A 9 -29.44 -28.45 33.90
CA LEU A 9 -28.69 -27.23 33.55
C LEU A 9 -28.24 -27.35 32.08
N LEU A 10 -28.89 -26.64 31.16
CA LEU A 10 -28.39 -26.46 29.79
C LEU A 10 -27.20 -25.50 29.82
N ALA A 11 -26.00 -26.04 29.69
CA ALA A 11 -24.78 -25.22 29.44
C ALA A 11 -24.83 -24.70 27.99
N LEU A 12 -25.15 -23.43 27.83
CA LEU A 12 -24.92 -22.67 26.62
C LEU A 12 -23.40 -22.52 26.48
N LEU A 13 -22.79 -23.39 25.68
CA LEU A 13 -21.44 -23.20 25.16
C LEU A 13 -21.51 -22.02 24.19
N GLY A 14 -21.26 -20.83 24.69
CA GLY A 14 -20.97 -19.68 23.86
C GLY A 14 -19.71 -19.98 23.04
N GLN A 15 -19.84 -20.15 21.73
CA GLN A 15 -18.71 -20.12 20.83
C GLN A 15 -18.12 -18.72 20.92
N SER A 16 -16.97 -18.59 21.58
CA SER A 16 -16.14 -17.41 21.45
C SER A 16 -15.82 -17.22 19.96
N PRO A 17 -16.01 -16.03 19.37
CA PRO A 17 -15.56 -15.81 18.02
C PRO A 17 -14.07 -16.14 17.98
N ALA A 18 -13.66 -16.98 17.04
CA ALA A 18 -12.24 -17.26 16.79
C ALA A 18 -11.59 -15.88 16.59
N LEU A 19 -10.66 -15.52 17.47
CA LEU A 19 -9.82 -14.35 17.28
C LEU A 19 -9.11 -14.55 15.93
N ALA A 20 -9.36 -13.66 14.99
CA ALA A 20 -8.68 -13.67 13.71
C ALA A 20 -7.18 -13.62 13.98
N ALA A 21 -6.42 -14.55 13.38
CA ALA A 21 -5.02 -14.74 13.72
C ALA A 21 -4.16 -13.57 13.22
N GLU A 22 -3.18 -13.16 14.03
CA GLU A 22 -2.10 -12.28 13.58
C GLU A 22 -1.43 -12.85 12.33
N GLY A 23 -1.24 -12.04 11.29
CA GLY A 23 -0.73 -12.53 10.02
C GLY A 23 -0.35 -11.44 9.03
N TRP A 24 0.17 -11.89 7.89
CA TRP A 24 0.48 -11.05 6.75
C TRP A 24 -0.68 -11.05 5.75
N TYR A 25 -1.19 -9.86 5.44
CA TYR A 25 -2.35 -9.66 4.57
C TYR A 25 -1.96 -8.83 3.35
N ARG A 26 -2.19 -9.37 2.15
CA ARG A 26 -2.01 -8.64 0.89
C ARG A 26 -3.21 -7.77 0.62
N GLY A 27 -2.99 -6.50 0.29
CA GLY A 27 -4.09 -5.61 -0.05
C GLY A 27 -3.74 -4.53 -1.05
N ASN A 28 -4.79 -3.96 -1.63
CA ASN A 28 -4.71 -2.78 -2.47
C ASN A 28 -5.51 -1.65 -1.85
N THR A 29 -4.91 -0.46 -1.85
CA THR A 29 -5.49 0.73 -1.21
C THR A 29 -6.12 1.71 -2.19
N HIS A 30 -5.99 1.46 -3.52
CA HIS A 30 -6.41 2.41 -4.54
C HIS A 30 -6.91 1.65 -5.77
N ALA A 31 -8.23 1.59 -5.95
CA ALA A 31 -8.89 1.00 -7.10
C ALA A 31 -10.25 1.64 -7.33
N HIS A 32 -10.65 1.76 -8.59
CA HIS A 32 -11.86 2.40 -9.05
C HIS A 32 -12.83 1.42 -9.69
N THR A 33 -14.11 1.82 -9.75
CA THR A 33 -15.18 1.08 -10.41
C THR A 33 -15.92 1.99 -11.39
N GLU A 34 -16.84 1.44 -12.16
CA GLU A 34 -17.66 2.24 -13.13
C GLU A 34 -18.43 3.40 -12.48
N LEU A 35 -18.51 3.44 -11.14
CA LEU A 35 -19.19 4.52 -10.42
C LEU A 35 -18.45 5.85 -10.48
N CYS A 36 -17.13 5.84 -10.70
CA CYS A 36 -16.36 7.08 -10.93
C CYS A 36 -16.55 7.67 -12.32
N GLY A 37 -17.22 6.93 -13.24
CA GLY A 37 -17.57 7.38 -14.58
C GLY A 37 -16.47 7.19 -15.64
N HIS A 38 -15.28 6.72 -15.28
CA HIS A 38 -14.18 6.45 -16.22
C HIS A 38 -13.43 5.13 -16.00
N ALA A 39 -13.76 4.35 -14.96
CA ALA A 39 -13.38 2.95 -14.87
C ALA A 39 -14.43 2.04 -15.53
N ASP A 40 -14.05 0.81 -15.87
CA ASP A 40 -14.80 -0.03 -16.81
C ASP A 40 -15.66 -1.12 -16.17
N SER A 41 -15.58 -1.32 -14.85
CA SER A 41 -16.18 -2.49 -14.20
C SER A 41 -16.95 -2.16 -12.92
N ALA A 42 -18.02 -2.93 -12.68
CA ALA A 42 -18.84 -2.80 -11.49
C ALA A 42 -18.06 -3.16 -10.21
N PRO A 43 -18.44 -2.63 -9.02
CA PRO A 43 -17.76 -2.90 -7.75
C PRO A 43 -17.55 -4.38 -7.43
N GLU A 44 -18.54 -5.23 -7.74
CA GLU A 44 -18.46 -6.67 -7.53
C GLU A 44 -17.42 -7.35 -8.44
N VAL A 45 -17.26 -6.86 -9.66
CA VAL A 45 -16.27 -7.37 -10.63
C VAL A 45 -14.86 -7.00 -10.16
N VAL A 46 -14.67 -5.76 -9.76
CA VAL A 46 -13.42 -5.25 -9.22
C VAL A 46 -13.03 -6.02 -7.96
N ALA A 47 -13.91 -6.08 -6.96
CA ALA A 47 -13.66 -6.81 -5.72
C ALA A 47 -13.36 -8.29 -5.96
N ARG A 48 -14.08 -8.92 -6.91
CA ARG A 48 -13.86 -10.32 -7.29
C ARG A 48 -12.48 -10.54 -7.89
N TRP A 49 -12.02 -9.63 -8.73
CA TRP A 49 -10.70 -9.73 -9.33
C TRP A 49 -9.61 -9.84 -8.25
N TYR A 50 -9.62 -8.94 -7.26
CA TYR A 50 -8.66 -8.97 -6.16
C TYR A 50 -8.77 -10.23 -5.30
N LEU A 51 -10.01 -10.63 -4.98
CA LEU A 51 -10.25 -11.89 -4.26
C LEU A 51 -9.65 -13.09 -4.99
N ASP A 52 -9.90 -13.23 -6.31
CA ASP A 52 -9.46 -14.35 -7.12
C ASP A 52 -7.92 -14.35 -7.35
N HIS A 53 -7.26 -13.19 -7.18
CA HIS A 53 -5.81 -13.03 -7.28
C HIS A 53 -5.09 -13.05 -5.92
N GLY A 54 -5.76 -13.58 -4.87
CA GLY A 54 -5.14 -13.85 -3.58
C GLY A 54 -4.86 -12.62 -2.72
N TYR A 55 -5.61 -11.53 -2.92
CA TYR A 55 -5.62 -10.41 -2.00
C TYR A 55 -6.51 -10.74 -0.79
N ASN A 56 -6.21 -10.13 0.34
CA ASN A 56 -6.96 -10.28 1.58
C ASN A 56 -7.85 -9.06 1.87
N PHE A 57 -7.49 -7.89 1.33
CA PHE A 57 -8.33 -6.71 1.46
C PHE A 57 -8.23 -5.79 0.24
N LEU A 58 -9.28 -5.01 0.05
CA LEU A 58 -9.36 -3.97 -0.98
C LEU A 58 -10.06 -2.75 -0.41
N ILE A 59 -9.57 -1.56 -0.78
CA ILE A 59 -10.29 -0.30 -0.62
C ILE A 59 -10.82 0.11 -1.99
N LEU A 60 -12.14 0.20 -2.12
CA LEU A 60 -12.76 0.82 -3.27
C LEU A 60 -12.77 2.33 -3.05
N SER A 61 -11.90 3.03 -3.76
CA SER A 61 -11.58 4.44 -3.53
C SER A 61 -12.09 5.31 -4.67
N GLU A 62 -13.41 5.38 -4.81
CA GLU A 62 -14.03 6.21 -5.83
C GLU A 62 -13.78 7.70 -5.60
N HIS A 63 -13.69 8.47 -6.68
CA HIS A 63 -13.56 9.93 -6.61
C HIS A 63 -14.77 10.56 -5.92
N ASN A 64 -14.58 11.06 -4.71
CA ASN A 64 -15.60 11.80 -3.95
C ASN A 64 -16.93 11.06 -3.80
N LEU A 65 -16.85 9.73 -3.71
CA LEU A 65 -18.00 8.85 -3.56
C LEU A 65 -17.69 7.73 -2.56
N PHE A 66 -18.43 7.70 -1.47
CA PHE A 66 -18.34 6.63 -0.47
C PHE A 66 -19.14 5.40 -0.89
N ILE A 67 -18.47 4.27 -1.07
CA ILE A 67 -19.12 2.97 -1.27
C ILE A 67 -19.23 2.24 0.06
N ASP A 68 -20.47 1.91 0.44
CA ASP A 68 -20.71 1.04 1.59
C ASP A 68 -20.34 -0.42 1.23
N PRO A 69 -19.30 -1.01 1.83
CA PRO A 69 -18.87 -2.37 1.53
C PRO A 69 -19.96 -3.43 1.72
N ALA A 70 -20.95 -3.17 2.58
CA ALA A 70 -22.05 -4.10 2.82
C ALA A 70 -23.02 -4.21 1.61
N LYS A 71 -22.95 -3.26 0.69
CA LYS A 71 -23.75 -3.27 -0.56
C LYS A 71 -23.06 -3.96 -1.71
N VAL A 72 -21.78 -4.29 -1.59
CA VAL A 72 -21.01 -5.01 -2.62
C VAL A 72 -21.13 -6.51 -2.39
N SER A 73 -21.72 -7.21 -3.36
CA SER A 73 -21.94 -8.66 -3.26
C SER A 73 -20.67 -9.44 -3.55
N LEU A 74 -20.09 -10.07 -2.54
CA LEU A 74 -18.95 -10.97 -2.69
C LEU A 74 -19.42 -12.43 -2.69
N PRO A 75 -18.78 -13.30 -3.51
CA PRO A 75 -19.11 -14.73 -3.50
C PRO A 75 -18.73 -15.38 -2.17
N THR A 76 -19.65 -16.20 -1.62
CA THR A 76 -19.33 -17.16 -0.56
C THR A 76 -18.72 -18.41 -1.20
N PRO A 77 -17.75 -19.12 -0.56
CA PRO A 77 -17.39 -19.14 0.86
C PRO A 77 -16.13 -18.32 1.25
N ARG A 78 -15.56 -17.52 0.39
CA ARG A 78 -14.26 -16.87 0.64
C ARG A 78 -14.32 -15.56 1.47
N ARG A 79 -15.42 -15.29 2.16
CA ARG A 79 -15.58 -14.06 2.96
C ARG A 79 -14.63 -13.94 4.15
N ASP A 80 -14.17 -15.08 4.69
CA ASP A 80 -13.30 -15.09 5.89
C ASP A 80 -11.85 -14.71 5.58
N ASP A 81 -11.45 -14.77 4.29
CA ASP A 81 -10.08 -14.51 3.83
C ASP A 81 -9.95 -13.18 3.09
N PHE A 82 -11.06 -12.46 2.83
CA PHE A 82 -11.07 -11.22 2.09
C PHE A 82 -12.11 -10.25 2.64
N ILE A 83 -11.69 -9.00 2.84
CA ILE A 83 -12.56 -7.90 3.29
C ILE A 83 -12.51 -6.72 2.33
N LEU A 84 -13.61 -5.99 2.23
CA LEU A 84 -13.64 -4.64 1.71
C LEU A 84 -13.54 -3.66 2.87
N ILE A 85 -12.59 -2.75 2.80
CA ILE A 85 -12.43 -1.66 3.76
C ILE A 85 -13.13 -0.43 3.17
N PRO A 86 -14.03 0.24 3.91
CA PRO A 86 -14.69 1.43 3.41
C PRO A 86 -13.70 2.55 3.15
N GLY A 87 -13.84 3.23 2.01
CA GLY A 87 -12.94 4.32 1.64
C GLY A 87 -13.47 5.15 0.48
N GLU A 88 -12.71 6.17 0.13
CA GLU A 88 -12.88 6.99 -1.07
C GLU A 88 -11.56 7.64 -1.47
N GLU A 89 -11.44 8.08 -2.70
CA GLU A 89 -10.42 9.02 -3.10
C GLU A 89 -10.96 10.43 -3.01
N VAL A 90 -10.50 11.17 -2.01
CA VAL A 90 -10.79 12.60 -1.83
C VAL A 90 -10.08 13.37 -2.93
N THR A 91 -10.81 13.68 -3.99
CA THR A 91 -10.28 14.33 -5.20
C THR A 91 -10.53 15.82 -5.13
N GLY A 92 -9.51 16.56 -4.71
CA GLY A 92 -9.56 17.99 -4.50
C GLY A 92 -9.10 18.83 -5.69
N LYS A 93 -8.97 20.12 -5.46
CA LYS A 93 -8.44 21.06 -6.44
C LYS A 93 -6.94 20.85 -6.66
N GLN A 94 -6.42 21.37 -7.77
CA GLN A 94 -5.01 21.33 -8.16
C GLN A 94 -4.44 19.89 -8.27
N HIS A 95 -5.25 18.91 -8.67
CA HIS A 95 -4.85 17.49 -8.78
C HIS A 95 -4.29 16.89 -7.48
N ILE A 96 -4.78 17.37 -6.32
CA ILE A 96 -4.40 16.86 -5.01
C ILE A 96 -5.44 15.83 -4.58
N HIS A 97 -4.99 14.59 -4.50
CA HIS A 97 -5.85 13.45 -4.17
C HIS A 97 -5.32 12.70 -2.94
N LEU A 98 -6.23 12.24 -2.10
CA LEU A 98 -5.90 11.41 -0.95
C LEU A 98 -6.89 10.24 -0.85
N THR A 99 -6.38 9.03 -0.68
CA THR A 99 -7.23 7.92 -0.26
C THR A 99 -7.57 8.07 1.22
N ALA A 100 -8.87 8.12 1.51
CA ALA A 100 -9.41 8.07 2.85
C ALA A 100 -9.77 6.61 3.19
N MET A 101 -8.94 5.94 4.01
CA MET A 101 -9.13 4.54 4.38
C MET A 101 -9.96 4.42 5.66
N ASN A 102 -10.89 3.45 5.70
CA ASN A 102 -11.70 3.09 6.87
C ASN A 102 -12.54 4.26 7.40
N ILE A 103 -13.17 4.98 6.49
CA ILE A 103 -14.09 6.09 6.80
C ILE A 103 -15.51 5.55 7.05
N HIS A 104 -16.33 6.36 7.74
CA HIS A 104 -17.72 6.02 8.05
C HIS A 104 -18.74 6.94 7.38
N GLN A 105 -18.25 7.93 6.64
CA GLN A 105 -19.05 8.90 5.90
C GLN A 105 -18.23 9.55 4.80
N LEU A 106 -18.90 10.14 3.82
CA LEU A 106 -18.26 10.91 2.75
C LEU A 106 -17.42 12.05 3.34
N VAL A 107 -16.20 12.23 2.84
CA VAL A 107 -15.27 13.29 3.26
C VAL A 107 -15.56 14.55 2.45
N PRO A 108 -15.67 15.73 3.06
CA PRO A 108 -15.75 17.00 2.33
C PRO A 108 -14.50 17.28 1.51
N TRP A 109 -14.65 17.64 0.25
CA TRP A 109 -13.55 17.77 -0.72
C TRP A 109 -13.54 19.08 -1.52
N ASP A 110 -14.67 19.77 -1.67
CA ASP A 110 -14.82 20.94 -2.53
C ASP A 110 -14.39 22.24 -1.81
N PHE A 111 -13.09 22.44 -1.70
CA PHE A 111 -12.50 23.69 -1.25
C PHE A 111 -11.27 24.01 -2.10
N ASP A 112 -10.92 25.29 -2.18
CA ASP A 112 -9.81 25.80 -2.95
C ASP A 112 -8.92 26.70 -2.09
N ASP A 113 -7.62 26.61 -2.29
CA ASP A 113 -6.62 27.46 -1.67
C ASP A 113 -5.42 27.59 -2.63
N PRO A 114 -4.77 28.74 -2.76
CA PRO A 114 -3.57 28.88 -3.58
C PRO A 114 -2.39 28.04 -3.08
N SER A 115 -2.40 27.59 -1.83
CA SER A 115 -1.38 26.75 -1.22
C SER A 115 -1.77 25.26 -1.30
N LYS A 116 -1.01 24.47 -2.06
CA LYS A 116 -1.15 23.02 -2.11
C LYS A 116 -1.07 22.38 -0.72
N ALA A 117 -0.13 22.84 0.11
CA ALA A 117 0.01 22.35 1.48
C ALA A 117 -1.27 22.56 2.31
N ARG A 118 -1.99 23.67 2.14
CA ARG A 118 -3.27 23.88 2.83
C ARG A 118 -4.35 22.95 2.32
N ILE A 119 -4.42 22.68 1.02
CA ILE A 119 -5.37 21.72 0.46
C ILE A 119 -5.08 20.33 1.04
N ILE A 120 -3.83 19.88 1.03
CA ILE A 120 -3.45 18.59 1.61
C ILE A 120 -3.85 18.51 3.09
N GLN A 121 -3.48 19.54 3.89
CA GLN A 121 -3.79 19.53 5.33
C GLN A 121 -5.29 19.48 5.59
N GLN A 122 -6.06 20.23 4.83
CA GLN A 122 -7.52 20.25 4.99
C GLN A 122 -8.17 18.91 4.63
N HIS A 123 -7.68 18.21 3.58
CA HIS A 123 -8.10 16.83 3.28
C HIS A 123 -7.73 15.90 4.44
N VAL A 124 -6.50 15.97 4.95
CA VAL A 124 -6.06 15.16 6.11
C VAL A 124 -6.98 15.35 7.31
N ASP A 125 -7.27 16.61 7.66
CA ASP A 125 -8.13 16.95 8.81
C ASP A 125 -9.56 16.41 8.61
N HIS A 126 -10.13 16.54 7.41
CA HIS A 126 -11.46 16.04 7.10
C HIS A 126 -11.52 14.51 7.10
N ILE A 127 -10.48 13.81 6.59
CA ILE A 127 -10.39 12.35 6.64
C ILE A 127 -10.36 11.86 8.09
N HIS A 128 -9.55 12.49 8.95
CA HIS A 128 -9.54 12.17 10.37
C HIS A 128 -10.88 12.46 11.06
N ALA A 129 -11.54 13.55 10.71
CA ALA A 129 -12.87 13.86 11.23
C ALA A 129 -13.94 12.84 10.77
N ALA A 130 -13.75 12.19 9.62
CA ALA A 130 -14.59 11.08 9.16
C ALA A 130 -14.22 9.72 9.79
N GLY A 131 -13.26 9.69 10.71
CA GLY A 131 -12.76 8.47 11.38
C GLY A 131 -11.71 7.69 10.61
N GLY A 132 -11.28 8.20 9.45
CA GLY A 132 -10.39 7.52 8.53
C GLY A 132 -8.90 7.79 8.71
N GLN A 133 -8.11 7.10 7.90
CA GLN A 133 -6.66 7.22 7.82
C GLN A 133 -6.27 7.73 6.42
N PRO A 134 -5.55 8.87 6.30
CA PRO A 134 -5.16 9.43 5.00
C PRO A 134 -3.95 8.72 4.39
N VAL A 135 -3.98 8.55 3.06
CA VAL A 135 -2.84 8.26 2.19
C VAL A 135 -2.77 9.35 1.13
N LEU A 136 -1.65 10.04 0.99
CA LEU A 136 -1.45 10.99 -0.10
C LEU A 136 -1.18 10.22 -1.40
N ASN A 137 -2.05 10.39 -2.40
CA ASN A 137 -1.96 9.66 -3.66
C ASN A 137 -0.94 10.27 -4.63
N HIS A 138 -0.37 9.45 -5.46
CA HIS A 138 0.42 9.71 -6.69
C HIS A 138 1.00 11.14 -6.81
N PRO A 139 1.94 11.58 -5.96
CA PRO A 139 2.46 12.95 -5.98
C PRO A 139 3.04 13.38 -7.34
N ASN A 140 3.51 12.42 -8.14
CA ASN A 140 4.03 12.64 -9.48
C ASN A 140 2.99 12.49 -10.61
N TRP A 141 1.69 12.44 -10.29
CA TRP A 141 0.66 12.69 -11.29
C TRP A 141 0.82 14.14 -11.78
N GLU A 142 1.12 14.31 -13.08
CA GLU A 142 1.46 15.61 -13.67
C GLU A 142 2.55 16.40 -12.90
N TYR A 143 3.39 15.68 -12.12
CA TYR A 143 4.40 16.25 -11.23
C TYR A 143 3.85 17.31 -10.25
N THR A 144 2.65 17.06 -9.77
CA THR A 144 1.87 18.01 -8.98
C THR A 144 2.54 18.37 -7.65
N LEU A 145 3.10 17.38 -6.93
CA LEU A 145 3.57 17.56 -5.56
C LEU A 145 5.06 17.23 -5.42
N GLY A 146 5.77 18.14 -4.71
CA GLY A 146 7.14 17.91 -4.28
C GLY A 146 7.25 17.71 -2.76
N ALA A 147 8.48 17.44 -2.31
CA ALA A 147 8.75 17.32 -0.87
C ALA A 147 8.37 18.57 -0.09
N GLU A 148 8.45 19.75 -0.69
CA GLU A 148 8.12 21.05 -0.07
C GLU A 148 6.62 21.18 0.25
N ASP A 149 5.76 20.61 -0.61
CA ASP A 149 4.31 20.62 -0.41
C ASP A 149 3.88 19.66 0.71
N ILE A 150 4.63 18.53 0.87
CA ILE A 150 4.30 17.43 1.78
C ILE A 150 4.92 17.63 3.17
N ASP A 151 6.12 18.21 3.24
CA ASP A 151 6.89 18.38 4.50
C ASP A 151 6.11 19.08 5.62
N PRO A 152 5.39 20.18 5.37
CA PRO A 152 4.67 20.93 6.42
C PRO A 152 3.40 20.22 6.94
N ILE A 153 2.94 19.14 6.30
CA ILE A 153 1.66 18.50 6.63
C ILE A 153 1.78 17.71 7.95
N HIS A 154 0.81 17.87 8.84
CA HIS A 154 0.72 17.12 10.09
C HIS A 154 -0.23 15.94 9.94
N ASP A 155 -0.02 14.89 10.74
CA ASP A 155 -0.89 13.70 10.83
C ASP A 155 -1.15 12.99 9.49
N LEU A 156 -0.18 13.08 8.58
CA LEU A 156 -0.14 12.35 7.32
C LEU A 156 0.93 11.24 7.40
N PRO A 157 0.56 10.01 7.79
CA PRO A 157 1.53 8.94 7.97
C PRO A 157 1.88 8.17 6.70
N LEU A 158 1.10 8.30 5.63
CA LEU A 158 1.17 7.45 4.45
C LEU A 158 1.16 8.27 3.15
N PHE A 159 1.92 7.82 2.15
CA PHE A 159 1.84 8.35 0.79
C PHE A 159 2.16 7.26 -0.23
N GLU A 160 1.67 7.41 -1.46
CA GLU A 160 1.98 6.50 -2.55
C GLU A 160 3.39 6.77 -3.07
N LEU A 161 4.27 5.82 -2.78
CA LEU A 161 5.62 5.75 -3.36
C LEU A 161 5.57 5.20 -4.78
N PHE A 162 4.68 4.24 -5.01
CA PHE A 162 4.44 3.62 -6.30
C PHE A 162 2.94 3.53 -6.56
N ASN A 163 2.54 4.03 -7.72
CA ASN A 163 1.20 3.92 -8.23
C ASN A 163 1.27 3.20 -9.60
N GLY A 164 0.43 2.18 -9.80
CA GLY A 164 0.45 1.33 -10.99
C GLY A 164 -0.18 1.93 -12.24
N HIS A 165 -0.81 3.12 -12.12
CA HIS A 165 -1.40 3.83 -13.25
C HIS A 165 -0.32 4.27 -14.26
N PRO A 166 -0.50 4.02 -15.58
CA PRO A 166 0.55 4.25 -16.58
C PRO A 166 0.99 5.70 -16.74
N HIS A 167 0.15 6.64 -16.35
CA HIS A 167 0.43 8.08 -16.46
C HIS A 167 1.03 8.69 -15.17
N VAL A 168 1.24 7.89 -14.12
CA VAL A 168 1.96 8.35 -12.94
C VAL A 168 3.46 8.19 -13.14
N HIS A 169 4.18 9.30 -13.06
CA HIS A 169 5.61 9.37 -13.30
C HIS A 169 6.44 9.04 -12.05
N ASN A 170 6.25 7.83 -11.49
CA ASN A 170 6.92 7.41 -10.25
C ASN A 170 8.44 7.65 -10.25
N GLU A 171 9.08 7.49 -11.41
CA GLU A 171 10.53 7.58 -11.57
C GLU A 171 11.05 9.01 -11.72
N GLY A 172 10.15 9.99 -11.84
CA GLY A 172 10.55 11.35 -12.19
C GLY A 172 11.15 11.45 -13.59
N ASP A 173 11.84 12.54 -13.84
CA ASP A 173 12.60 12.78 -15.06
C ASP A 173 13.84 13.67 -14.78
N HIS A 174 14.40 14.34 -15.78
CA HIS A 174 15.58 15.19 -15.62
C HIS A 174 15.28 16.52 -14.88
N GLU A 175 14.02 16.93 -14.78
CA GLU A 175 13.56 18.15 -14.11
C GLU A 175 12.83 17.86 -12.80
N HIS A 176 12.25 16.65 -12.66
CA HIS A 176 11.37 16.29 -11.56
C HIS A 176 11.93 15.09 -10.78
N ALA A 177 11.90 15.20 -9.46
CA ALA A 177 12.32 14.13 -8.56
C ALA A 177 11.39 12.91 -8.69
N SER A 178 11.96 11.71 -8.58
CA SER A 178 11.15 10.49 -8.41
C SER A 178 10.42 10.51 -7.06
N THR A 179 9.34 9.77 -6.94
CA THR A 179 8.63 9.58 -5.67
C THR A 179 9.55 9.05 -4.57
N GLU A 180 10.51 8.17 -4.95
CA GLU A 180 11.53 7.65 -4.03
C GLU A 180 12.48 8.75 -3.54
N ALA A 181 12.88 9.69 -4.40
CA ALA A 181 13.69 10.84 -4.02
C ALA A 181 12.92 11.86 -3.15
N ILE A 182 11.62 12.05 -3.41
CA ILE A 182 10.72 12.82 -2.55
C ILE A 182 10.69 12.20 -1.15
N TRP A 183 10.48 10.88 -1.08
CA TRP A 183 10.47 10.14 0.19
C TRP A 183 11.76 10.31 0.98
N ASP A 184 12.91 10.08 0.35
CA ASP A 184 14.23 10.22 0.99
C ASP A 184 14.49 11.65 1.48
N THR A 185 13.97 12.66 0.76
CA THR A 185 14.03 14.06 1.19
C THR A 185 13.23 14.29 2.47
N LEU A 186 11.98 13.81 2.52
CA LEU A 186 11.10 13.94 3.69
C LEU A 186 11.71 13.24 4.92
N LEU A 187 12.16 11.98 4.75
CA LEU A 187 12.82 11.21 5.81
C LEU A 187 14.09 11.89 6.30
N SER A 188 14.88 12.50 5.41
CA SER A 188 16.10 13.22 5.77
C SER A 188 15.83 14.48 6.59
N ARG A 189 14.69 15.12 6.38
CA ARG A 189 14.21 16.26 7.16
C ARG A 189 13.67 15.83 8.53
N GLY A 190 13.37 14.53 8.70
CA GLY A 190 12.86 13.94 9.94
C GLY A 190 11.37 13.72 9.95
N LYS A 191 10.71 13.89 8.79
CA LYS A 191 9.31 13.55 8.64
C LYS A 191 9.16 12.02 8.52
N LEU A 192 8.52 11.40 9.52
CA LEU A 192 8.15 9.98 9.44
C LEU A 192 6.90 9.85 8.59
N ILE A 193 7.07 9.29 7.41
CA ILE A 193 6.00 8.95 6.48
C ILE A 193 6.32 7.61 5.84
N TYR A 194 5.32 6.73 5.74
CA TYR A 194 5.47 5.38 5.23
C TYR A 194 5.01 5.27 3.78
N ALA A 195 5.71 4.45 3.02
CA ALA A 195 5.52 4.29 1.59
C ALA A 195 4.49 3.21 1.27
N VAL A 196 3.47 3.57 0.50
CA VAL A 196 2.44 2.67 -0.03
C VAL A 196 2.73 2.37 -1.50
N SER A 197 2.35 1.20 -1.96
CA SER A 197 2.26 0.83 -3.37
C SER A 197 0.84 0.40 -3.68
N SER A 198 0.27 0.92 -4.76
CA SER A 198 -1.12 0.71 -5.16
C SER A 198 -1.26 0.56 -6.66
N ASP A 199 -2.44 0.17 -7.11
CA ASP A 199 -2.76 -0.02 -8.53
C ASP A 199 -3.30 1.23 -9.19
N ASP A 200 -4.20 1.95 -8.52
CA ASP A 200 -5.03 2.99 -9.12
C ASP A 200 -5.76 2.43 -10.37
N ALA A 201 -6.34 1.24 -10.19
CA ALA A 201 -6.84 0.44 -11.31
C ALA A 201 -8.21 0.91 -11.78
N HIS A 202 -8.33 1.08 -13.11
CA HIS A 202 -9.55 1.49 -13.79
C HIS A 202 -9.98 0.50 -14.88
N SER A 203 -9.05 -0.35 -15.36
CA SER A 203 -9.27 -1.25 -16.50
C SER A 203 -9.20 -2.71 -16.09
N PHE A 204 -10.35 -3.38 -16.03
CA PHE A 204 -10.49 -4.80 -15.68
C PHE A 204 -10.95 -5.67 -16.86
N LYS A 205 -11.37 -5.05 -17.99
CA LYS A 205 -11.81 -5.74 -19.20
C LYS A 205 -10.72 -5.86 -20.25
N ALA A 206 -9.84 -4.86 -20.35
CA ALA A 206 -8.71 -4.85 -21.26
C ALA A 206 -7.40 -4.75 -20.48
N PHE A 207 -6.37 -5.52 -20.92
CA PHE A 207 -5.06 -5.52 -20.26
C PHE A 207 -4.00 -5.06 -21.26
N GLY A 208 -3.19 -4.07 -20.86
CA GLY A 208 -2.20 -3.47 -21.74
C GLY A 208 -1.22 -2.54 -21.03
N ALA A 209 -0.26 -2.00 -21.77
CA ALA A 209 0.73 -1.07 -21.22
C ALA A 209 0.10 0.27 -20.86
N GLU A 210 -0.84 0.71 -21.68
CA GLU A 210 -1.54 2.00 -21.54
C GLU A 210 -2.79 1.91 -20.66
N GLU A 211 -3.13 0.70 -20.22
CA GLU A 211 -4.29 0.46 -19.37
C GLU A 211 -3.89 0.56 -17.89
N SER A 212 -4.76 1.14 -17.06
CA SER A 212 -4.59 1.13 -15.61
C SER A 212 -5.12 -0.19 -15.03
N ASN A 213 -4.32 -1.23 -15.12
CA ASN A 213 -4.71 -2.58 -14.72
C ASN A 213 -4.41 -2.88 -13.25
N PRO A 214 -5.20 -3.76 -12.61
CA PRO A 214 -4.94 -4.23 -11.26
C PRO A 214 -3.70 -5.16 -11.21
N GLY A 215 -3.16 -5.35 -10.00
CA GLY A 215 -2.05 -6.26 -9.72
C GLY A 215 -0.65 -5.67 -9.90
N ARG A 216 -0.55 -4.37 -10.22
CA ARG A 216 0.73 -3.70 -10.47
C ARG A 216 1.41 -3.17 -9.22
N GLY A 217 0.64 -2.87 -8.18
CA GLY A 217 1.14 -2.37 -6.92
C GLY A 217 0.28 -2.84 -5.74
N TRP A 218 0.90 -3.14 -4.61
CA TRP A 218 0.20 -3.65 -3.44
C TRP A 218 1.01 -3.49 -2.16
N VAL A 219 0.35 -3.68 -1.02
CA VAL A 219 0.98 -3.73 0.29
C VAL A 219 0.83 -5.11 0.92
N MET A 220 1.82 -5.50 1.73
CA MET A 220 1.73 -6.65 2.64
C MET A 220 1.73 -6.10 4.06
N VAL A 221 0.61 -6.22 4.75
CA VAL A 221 0.38 -5.66 6.08
C VAL A 221 0.44 -6.76 7.13
N HIS A 222 1.26 -6.56 8.16
CA HIS A 222 1.31 -7.42 9.33
C HIS A 222 0.36 -6.89 10.40
N ALA A 223 -0.80 -7.49 10.50
CA ALA A 223 -1.84 -7.04 11.41
C ALA A 223 -2.30 -8.13 12.37
N SER A 224 -2.86 -7.74 13.51
CA SER A 224 -3.37 -8.66 14.54
C SER A 224 -4.62 -9.42 14.09
N ALA A 225 -5.33 -8.90 13.08
CA ALA A 225 -6.52 -9.51 12.51
C ALA A 225 -6.81 -8.97 11.11
N LEU A 226 -7.59 -9.70 10.32
CA LEU A 226 -8.14 -9.21 9.04
C LEU A 226 -9.43 -8.42 9.31
N THR A 227 -9.27 -7.21 9.80
CA THR A 227 -10.35 -6.25 10.03
C THR A 227 -9.95 -4.86 9.56
N PRO A 228 -10.89 -3.98 9.17
CA PRO A 228 -10.55 -2.62 8.74
C PRO A 228 -9.66 -1.89 9.74
N ASP A 229 -10.01 -1.90 11.03
CA ASP A 229 -9.26 -1.21 12.08
C ASP A 229 -7.84 -1.78 12.27
N ALA A 230 -7.70 -3.10 12.32
CA ALA A 230 -6.39 -3.73 12.53
C ALA A 230 -5.44 -3.50 11.33
N ILE A 231 -5.97 -3.55 10.11
CA ILE A 231 -5.21 -3.28 8.88
C ILE A 231 -4.76 -1.81 8.83
N THR A 232 -5.68 -0.86 9.00
CA THR A 232 -5.35 0.57 8.89
C THR A 232 -4.45 1.05 10.02
N GLU A 233 -4.63 0.53 11.24
CA GLU A 233 -3.73 0.81 12.36
C GLU A 233 -2.32 0.23 12.13
N ALA A 234 -2.19 -1.00 11.62
CA ALA A 234 -0.91 -1.58 11.27
C ALA A 234 -0.19 -0.76 10.19
N MET A 235 -0.92 -0.25 9.20
CA MET A 235 -0.37 0.64 8.17
C MET A 235 0.08 1.98 8.78
N ARG A 236 -0.73 2.59 9.64
CA ARG A 236 -0.38 3.83 10.36
C ARG A 236 0.91 3.70 11.18
N LEU A 237 1.18 2.51 11.71
CA LEU A 237 2.38 2.20 12.49
C LEU A 237 3.58 1.74 11.65
N GLY A 238 3.43 1.59 10.32
CA GLY A 238 4.49 1.11 9.43
C GLY A 238 4.74 -0.39 9.50
N HIS A 239 3.80 -1.17 10.02
CA HIS A 239 3.90 -2.63 10.10
C HIS A 239 3.51 -3.29 8.77
N PHE A 240 4.15 -2.86 7.69
CA PHE A 240 3.91 -3.38 6.34
C PHE A 240 5.13 -3.14 5.45
N TYR A 241 5.12 -3.74 4.29
CA TYR A 241 5.99 -3.35 3.18
C TYR A 241 5.17 -3.12 1.91
N ALA A 242 5.67 -2.27 1.03
CA ALA A 242 5.09 -1.98 -0.28
C ALA A 242 5.80 -2.81 -1.36
N SER A 243 5.09 -3.17 -2.44
CA SER A 243 5.67 -3.94 -3.53
C SER A 243 4.94 -3.72 -4.86
N ASN A 244 5.66 -3.94 -5.95
CA ASN A 244 5.11 -4.04 -7.31
C ASN A 244 5.46 -5.39 -7.97
N GLY A 245 5.63 -6.47 -7.16
CA GLY A 245 5.87 -7.81 -7.69
C GLY A 245 6.75 -8.70 -6.82
N VAL A 246 7.49 -8.16 -5.84
CA VAL A 246 8.42 -8.94 -5.00
C VAL A 246 7.78 -9.27 -3.67
N PHE A 247 7.73 -10.56 -3.32
CA PHE A 247 7.30 -11.04 -2.00
C PHE A 247 8.47 -11.23 -1.05
N LEU A 248 8.27 -10.86 0.21
CA LEU A 248 9.23 -11.10 1.29
C LEU A 248 8.74 -12.27 2.16
N LYS A 249 9.64 -13.23 2.39
CA LYS A 249 9.41 -14.38 3.28
C LYS A 249 9.58 -13.97 4.74
N ASN A 250 10.60 -13.15 5.01
CA ASN A 250 10.85 -12.56 6.31
C ASN A 250 11.17 -11.07 6.12
N TYR A 251 10.47 -10.25 6.88
CA TYR A 251 10.67 -8.82 6.94
C TYR A 251 10.63 -8.37 8.40
N TYR A 252 11.70 -7.74 8.84
CA TYR A 252 11.80 -7.23 10.20
C TYR A 252 12.60 -5.93 10.20
N ALA A 253 11.97 -4.88 10.70
CA ALA A 253 12.56 -3.55 10.82
C ALA A 253 12.38 -3.05 12.26
N SER A 254 13.47 -2.85 12.97
CA SER A 254 13.47 -2.38 14.34
C SER A 254 14.66 -1.46 14.61
N ALA A 255 14.69 -0.86 15.79
CA ALA A 255 15.82 -0.03 16.24
C ALA A 255 17.18 -0.80 16.37
N GLN A 256 17.15 -2.12 16.38
CA GLN A 256 18.36 -2.96 16.53
C GLN A 256 18.88 -3.50 15.21
N ALA A 257 17.98 -3.93 14.33
CA ALA A 257 18.35 -4.57 13.07
C ALA A 257 17.25 -4.40 12.01
N TYR A 258 17.69 -4.42 10.77
CA TYR A 258 16.84 -4.48 9.59
C TYR A 258 17.15 -5.78 8.85
N ARG A 259 16.16 -6.66 8.68
CA ARG A 259 16.30 -7.97 8.04
C ARG A 259 15.31 -8.11 6.92
N VAL A 260 15.79 -8.62 5.79
CA VAL A 260 14.97 -8.88 4.61
C VAL A 260 15.34 -10.24 4.05
N GLU A 261 14.34 -11.08 3.79
CA GLU A 261 14.50 -12.34 3.06
C GLU A 261 13.39 -12.43 2.01
N VAL A 262 13.78 -12.59 0.75
CA VAL A 262 12.86 -12.67 -0.39
C VAL A 262 12.24 -14.05 -0.49
N ASP A 263 10.94 -14.12 -0.71
CA ASP A 263 10.23 -15.34 -1.12
C ASP A 263 10.36 -15.50 -2.63
N SER A 264 11.37 -16.25 -3.05
CA SER A 264 11.67 -16.40 -4.47
C SER A 264 10.61 -17.23 -5.22
N GLU A 265 10.00 -18.21 -4.57
CA GLU A 265 8.98 -19.05 -5.17
C GLU A 265 7.71 -18.23 -5.45
N ARG A 266 7.21 -17.54 -4.43
CA ARG A 266 6.03 -16.70 -4.57
C ARG A 266 6.28 -15.52 -5.52
N THR A 267 7.48 -14.92 -5.48
CA THR A 267 7.86 -13.85 -6.40
C THR A 267 7.87 -14.33 -7.85
N LEU A 268 8.47 -15.48 -8.15
CA LEU A 268 8.50 -16.02 -9.51
C LEU A 268 7.09 -16.34 -10.03
N ALA A 269 6.21 -16.87 -9.17
CA ALA A 269 4.81 -17.12 -9.52
C ALA A 269 4.07 -15.81 -9.84
N GLU A 270 4.27 -14.76 -9.03
CA GLU A 270 3.71 -13.43 -9.29
C GLU A 270 4.23 -12.83 -10.58
N LEU A 271 5.54 -12.85 -10.78
CA LEU A 271 6.16 -12.31 -12.00
C LEU A 271 5.74 -13.06 -13.28
N ALA A 272 5.21 -14.28 -13.17
CA ALA A 272 4.69 -15.02 -14.30
C ALA A 272 3.31 -14.53 -14.77
N GLN A 273 2.62 -13.70 -14.00
CA GLN A 273 1.34 -13.14 -14.38
C GLN A 273 1.50 -12.22 -15.61
N PRO A 274 0.68 -12.39 -16.66
CA PRO A 274 0.84 -11.66 -17.92
C PRO A 274 0.54 -10.16 -17.79
N GLU A 275 -0.27 -9.77 -16.81
CA GLU A 275 -0.67 -8.40 -16.51
C GLU A 275 0.44 -7.60 -15.85
N LEU A 276 1.33 -8.27 -15.14
CA LEU A 276 2.36 -7.62 -14.35
C LEU A 276 3.46 -7.04 -15.26
N ARG A 277 3.77 -5.78 -15.04
CA ARG A 277 4.78 -5.03 -15.77
C ARG A 277 5.78 -4.42 -14.82
N GLY A 278 7.04 -4.80 -14.99
CA GLY A 278 8.15 -4.17 -14.31
C GLY A 278 8.60 -2.89 -15.01
N ARG A 279 9.35 -2.08 -14.28
CA ARG A 279 10.06 -0.94 -14.85
C ARG A 279 11.09 -1.43 -15.88
N LEU A 280 11.06 -0.90 -17.08
CA LEU A 280 12.09 -1.18 -18.08
C LEU A 280 13.43 -0.55 -17.65
N VAL A 281 14.49 -1.36 -17.66
CA VAL A 281 15.84 -0.90 -17.36
C VAL A 281 16.73 -1.07 -18.59
N PRO A 282 17.46 -0.03 -19.01
CA PRO A 282 18.23 -0.06 -20.25
C PRO A 282 19.44 -1.00 -20.18
N ALA A 283 19.97 -1.23 -18.97
CA ALA A 283 21.09 -2.12 -18.71
C ALA A 283 20.99 -2.67 -17.28
N GLY A 284 21.61 -3.81 -17.04
CA GLY A 284 21.63 -4.44 -15.72
C GLY A 284 21.98 -5.93 -15.82
N ARG A 285 22.16 -6.53 -14.66
CA ARG A 285 22.33 -7.98 -14.52
C ARG A 285 21.06 -8.56 -13.92
N GLU A 286 20.57 -9.64 -14.51
CA GLU A 286 19.47 -10.41 -13.93
C GLU A 286 19.84 -10.92 -12.53
N GLY A 287 18.88 -10.90 -11.63
CA GLY A 287 19.08 -11.34 -10.25
C GLY A 287 18.39 -10.43 -9.23
N VAL A 288 18.74 -10.65 -7.98
CA VAL A 288 18.14 -9.96 -6.83
C VAL A 288 19.21 -9.21 -6.07
N SER A 289 18.94 -7.94 -5.74
CA SER A 289 19.74 -7.15 -4.82
C SER A 289 18.87 -6.60 -3.69
N ILE A 290 19.46 -6.45 -2.52
CA ILE A 290 18.85 -5.83 -1.34
C ILE A 290 19.73 -4.66 -0.94
N ASP A 291 19.18 -3.46 -1.07
CA ASP A 291 19.84 -2.19 -0.78
C ASP A 291 19.35 -1.63 0.55
N PHE A 292 20.28 -1.27 1.43
CA PHE A 292 20.00 -0.49 2.63
C PHE A 292 20.33 0.97 2.35
N ILE A 293 19.35 1.84 2.50
CA ILE A 293 19.36 3.23 2.08
C ILE A 293 19.18 4.12 3.31
N GLY A 294 19.96 5.16 3.41
CA GLY A 294 19.91 6.11 4.52
C GLY A 294 19.73 7.55 4.06
N GLN A 295 20.11 8.47 4.92
CA GLN A 295 19.89 9.91 4.75
C GLN A 295 20.30 10.41 3.37
N GLY A 296 19.40 11.17 2.72
CA GLY A 296 19.58 11.70 1.36
C GLY A 296 19.53 10.65 0.27
N GLY A 297 18.90 9.49 0.51
CA GLY A 297 18.86 8.39 -0.45
C GLY A 297 20.20 7.66 -0.61
N LYS A 298 21.15 7.90 0.31
CA LYS A 298 22.50 7.34 0.21
C LYS A 298 22.48 5.83 0.41
N LEU A 299 23.04 5.09 -0.55
CA LEU A 299 23.28 3.67 -0.41
C LEU A 299 24.29 3.42 0.72
N LEU A 300 23.84 2.76 1.77
CA LEU A 300 24.68 2.37 2.92
C LEU A 300 25.33 1.00 2.68
N ARG A 301 24.59 0.08 2.07
CA ARG A 301 25.04 -1.27 1.75
C ARG A 301 24.16 -1.87 0.67
N SER A 302 24.76 -2.61 -0.26
CA SER A 302 24.06 -3.47 -1.23
C SER A 302 24.50 -4.93 -1.03
N VAL A 303 23.55 -5.85 -1.11
CA VAL A 303 23.78 -7.30 -0.99
C VAL A 303 23.13 -7.98 -2.18
N GLN A 304 23.91 -8.75 -2.94
CA GLN A 304 23.36 -9.59 -4.00
C GLN A 304 22.81 -10.89 -3.40
N GLY A 305 21.59 -11.25 -3.76
CA GLY A 305 20.94 -12.48 -3.32
C GLY A 305 19.62 -12.24 -2.59
N LEU A 306 19.09 -13.31 -1.99
CA LEU A 306 17.72 -13.36 -1.46
C LEU A 306 17.60 -12.94 0.02
N LYS A 307 18.72 -12.72 0.71
CA LYS A 307 18.72 -12.43 2.15
C LYS A 307 19.78 -11.43 2.54
N ALA A 308 19.40 -10.47 3.36
CA ALA A 308 20.31 -9.48 3.93
C ALA A 308 19.87 -9.05 5.34
N GLU A 309 20.87 -8.66 6.13
CA GLU A 309 20.67 -8.06 7.46
C GLU A 309 21.59 -6.84 7.60
N PHE A 310 21.09 -5.78 8.25
CA PHE A 310 21.85 -4.59 8.60
C PHE A 310 21.65 -4.30 10.10
N GLY A 311 22.74 -4.34 10.87
CA GLY A 311 22.72 -3.94 12.28
C GLY A 311 22.73 -2.42 12.43
N LEU A 312 21.84 -1.87 13.26
CA LEU A 312 21.69 -0.43 13.40
C LEU A 312 22.62 0.18 14.46
N ARG A 313 23.36 -0.63 15.22
CA ARG A 313 24.30 -0.13 16.20
C ARG A 313 25.39 0.72 15.54
N GLY A 314 25.53 1.97 15.97
CA GLY A 314 26.48 2.91 15.38
C GLY A 314 26.08 3.49 14.03
N LEU A 315 24.82 3.31 13.60
CA LEU A 315 24.32 3.90 12.37
C LEU A 315 24.58 5.42 12.34
N GLY A 316 25.32 5.88 11.33
CA GLY A 316 25.61 7.30 11.07
C GLY A 316 24.53 8.06 10.33
N SER A 317 23.40 7.40 10.00
CA SER A 317 22.26 7.96 9.30
C SER A 317 21.10 8.24 10.26
N ARG A 318 20.25 9.23 9.95
CA ARG A 318 19.04 9.53 10.72
C ARG A 318 18.00 8.42 10.61
N TYR A 319 17.90 7.82 9.44
CA TYR A 319 17.02 6.69 9.15
C TYR A 319 17.73 5.62 8.33
N ILE A 320 17.12 4.48 8.26
CA ILE A 320 17.42 3.41 7.31
C ILE A 320 16.13 2.82 6.78
N ARG A 321 16.10 2.53 5.50
CA ARG A 321 15.07 1.73 4.81
C ARG A 321 15.71 0.69 3.92
N ALA A 322 14.96 -0.33 3.52
CA ALA A 322 15.43 -1.30 2.53
C ALA A 322 14.66 -1.18 1.23
N ARG A 323 15.35 -1.49 0.12
CA ARG A 323 14.74 -1.74 -1.18
C ARG A 323 15.27 -3.05 -1.72
N VAL A 324 14.37 -3.96 -2.05
CA VAL A 324 14.69 -5.15 -2.85
C VAL A 324 14.45 -4.81 -4.30
N THR A 325 15.39 -5.17 -5.16
CA THR A 325 15.27 -5.05 -6.62
C THR A 325 15.42 -6.43 -7.23
N TRP A 326 14.40 -6.88 -7.97
CA TRP A 326 14.43 -8.10 -8.77
C TRP A 326 14.47 -7.74 -10.23
N ILE A 327 15.57 -8.06 -10.93
CA ILE A 327 15.71 -7.84 -12.38
C ILE A 327 15.55 -9.17 -13.10
N ARG A 328 14.62 -9.23 -14.04
CA ARG A 328 14.41 -10.36 -14.95
C ARG A 328 14.46 -9.92 -16.40
N ARG A 329 14.70 -10.89 -17.29
CA ARG A 329 14.57 -10.67 -18.73
C ARG A 329 13.17 -11.11 -19.17
N HIS A 330 12.41 -10.17 -19.71
CA HIS A 330 11.17 -10.48 -20.39
C HIS A 330 11.45 -10.80 -21.87
N PRO A 331 10.86 -11.87 -22.45
CA PRO A 331 11.18 -12.30 -23.82
C PRO A 331 10.99 -11.22 -24.90
N GLN A 332 10.03 -10.32 -24.71
CA GLN A 332 9.64 -9.31 -25.70
C GLN A 332 10.00 -7.87 -25.28
N ARG A 333 10.13 -7.58 -23.97
CA ARG A 333 10.27 -6.22 -23.46
C ARG A 333 11.68 -5.86 -23.00
N GLY A 334 12.58 -6.84 -22.87
CA GLY A 334 13.93 -6.63 -22.39
C GLY A 334 14.07 -6.84 -20.88
N LEU A 335 14.92 -6.07 -20.21
CA LEU A 335 15.11 -6.17 -18.77
C LEU A 335 14.03 -5.38 -18.03
N GLU A 336 13.41 -6.02 -17.06
CA GLU A 336 12.41 -5.44 -16.18
C GLU A 336 12.86 -5.54 -14.73
N ALA A 337 12.67 -4.45 -13.98
CA ALA A 337 12.90 -4.39 -12.54
C ALA A 337 11.58 -4.34 -11.77
N PHE A 338 11.51 -5.13 -10.71
CA PHE A 338 10.42 -5.15 -9.73
C PHE A 338 11.00 -4.89 -8.35
N TYR A 339 10.18 -4.33 -7.48
CA TYR A 339 10.66 -3.84 -6.20
C TYR A 339 9.80 -4.33 -5.03
N ALA A 340 10.42 -4.42 -3.85
CA ALA A 340 9.75 -4.31 -2.57
C ALA A 340 10.46 -3.24 -1.74
N TRP A 341 9.67 -2.37 -1.10
CA TRP A 341 10.16 -1.29 -0.25
C TRP A 341 9.76 -1.54 1.18
N GLY A 342 10.76 -1.70 2.03
CA GLY A 342 10.57 -1.80 3.47
C GLY A 342 10.48 -0.43 4.10
N GLN A 343 9.70 -0.30 5.17
CA GLN A 343 9.43 0.96 5.84
C GLN A 343 10.65 1.50 6.60
N PRO A 344 10.76 2.82 6.76
CA PRO A 344 11.91 3.44 7.40
C PRO A 344 11.94 3.16 8.91
N VAL A 345 13.13 2.95 9.42
CA VAL A 345 13.42 2.94 10.86
C VAL A 345 14.26 4.16 11.18
N PHE A 346 13.78 5.00 12.08
CA PHE A 346 14.53 6.14 12.56
C PHE A 346 15.46 5.71 13.71
N LYS A 347 16.65 6.30 13.73
CA LYS A 347 17.57 6.12 14.84
C LYS A 347 16.96 6.77 16.09
N LEU A 348 16.83 5.99 17.16
CA LEU A 348 16.54 6.55 18.48
C LEU A 348 17.67 7.48 18.90
N LYS A 349 17.31 8.66 19.41
CA LYS A 349 18.26 9.67 19.92
C LYS A 349 18.98 9.17 21.16
#